data_8e1db77dc657a1ed6ba7ed9ffddb9ab5
#
_entry.id   8e1db77dc657a1ed6ba7ed9ffddb9ab5
#
_cell.length_a   1.000
_cell.length_b   1.000
_cell.length_c   1.000
_cell.angle_alpha   90.00
_cell.angle_beta   90.00
_cell.angle_gamma   90.00
#
_symmetry.space_group_name_H-M   'P 1'
#
loop_
_entity.id
_entity.type
_entity.pdbx_description
1 polymer ?
#
loop_
_entity_poly.entity_id
_entity_poly.type
_entity_poly.pdbx_seq_one_letter_code
_entity_poly.pdbx_strand_id
1 'polypeptide(L)'
;GFKPINKIKLNGKKTILPLVICSLIFFLSFLFPVSQMIYWTINFPKYFQDLNIVNININTLLLVVLASISIVIISLLINYGSRISKSKILNYLTNFSVSGYAIPGVILAVAFITFFSNLSDFFSEYLNLRSTKSIFIGSILGLILAYFVRFFSLSFNGIKSSYEKINNSIDESAYLLGYSKV
;
A
#
# COMPACT_ATOMS: atom_id res chain seq x y z
N GLY A 1 -4.30 -1.74 -29.28
CA GLY A 1 -3.67 -3.06 -29.31
C GLY A 1 -2.26 -3.01 -28.76
N PHE A 2 -1.93 -3.89 -27.83
CA PHE A 2 -0.57 -4.02 -27.32
C PHE A 2 0.37 -4.44 -28.45
N LYS A 3 1.32 -3.60 -28.83
CA LYS A 3 2.43 -4.03 -29.66
C LYS A 3 3.33 -4.95 -28.83
N PRO A 4 3.64 -6.17 -29.31
CA PRO A 4 4.57 -7.04 -28.61
C PRO A 4 5.94 -6.34 -28.51
N ILE A 5 6.53 -6.33 -27.31
CA ILE A 5 7.88 -5.79 -27.10
C ILE A 5 8.86 -6.70 -27.85
N ASN A 6 9.65 -6.13 -28.77
CA ASN A 6 10.69 -6.85 -29.45
C ASN A 6 11.76 -7.35 -28.46
N LYS A 7 11.79 -8.67 -28.24
CA LYS A 7 12.78 -9.29 -27.37
C LYS A 7 14.13 -9.33 -28.08
N ILE A 8 15.14 -8.69 -27.50
CA ILE A 8 16.51 -8.74 -27.98
C ILE A 8 17.16 -10.01 -27.40
N LYS A 9 17.56 -10.97 -28.28
CA LYS A 9 18.32 -12.14 -27.85
C LYS A 9 19.77 -11.73 -27.63
N LEU A 10 20.23 -11.85 -26.39
CA LEU A 10 21.63 -11.63 -26.02
C LEU A 10 22.37 -12.96 -26.16
N ASN A 11 23.41 -13.00 -26.99
CA ASN A 11 24.21 -14.22 -27.21
C ASN A 11 25.64 -14.04 -26.66
N GLY A 12 26.18 -15.10 -26.06
CA GLY A 12 27.56 -15.19 -25.62
C GLY A 12 27.95 -14.17 -24.56
N LYS A 13 29.12 -13.51 -24.74
CA LYS A 13 29.68 -12.58 -23.77
C LYS A 13 28.78 -11.36 -23.43
N LYS A 14 27.86 -10.99 -24.33
CA LYS A 14 26.90 -9.90 -24.11
C LYS A 14 25.84 -10.23 -23.06
N THR A 15 25.62 -11.51 -22.74
CA THR A 15 24.67 -11.96 -21.71
C THR A 15 25.28 -11.88 -20.31
N ILE A 16 26.61 -12.02 -20.17
CA ILE A 16 27.30 -12.10 -18.88
C ILE A 16 27.19 -10.79 -18.13
N LEU A 17 27.39 -9.66 -18.79
CA LEU A 17 27.39 -8.34 -18.13
C LEU A 17 26.06 -8.01 -17.45
N PRO A 18 24.89 -8.08 -18.11
CA PRO A 18 23.59 -7.86 -17.44
C PRO A 18 23.33 -8.87 -16.32
N LEU A 19 23.72 -10.13 -16.52
CA LEU A 19 23.51 -11.17 -15.51
C LEU A 19 24.33 -10.90 -14.25
N VAL A 20 25.60 -10.52 -14.39
CA VAL A 20 26.46 -10.17 -13.25
C VAL A 20 25.93 -8.95 -12.52
N ILE A 21 25.52 -7.89 -13.24
CA ILE A 21 24.96 -6.68 -12.62
C ILE A 21 23.67 -7.01 -11.85
N CYS A 22 22.73 -7.73 -12.45
CA CYS A 22 21.49 -8.11 -11.78
C CYS A 22 21.75 -9.02 -10.57
N SER A 23 22.67 -9.99 -10.69
CA SER A 23 23.03 -10.87 -9.57
C SER A 23 23.70 -10.12 -8.44
N LEU A 24 24.57 -9.15 -8.75
CA LEU A 24 25.24 -8.32 -7.75
C LEU A 24 24.24 -7.44 -7.00
N ILE A 25 23.31 -6.82 -7.72
CA ILE A 25 22.23 -6.03 -7.10
C ILE A 25 21.38 -6.92 -6.19
N PHE A 26 20.98 -8.09 -6.67
CA PHE A 26 20.20 -9.06 -5.87
C PHE A 26 20.96 -9.53 -4.63
N PHE A 27 22.23 -9.82 -4.76
CA PHE A 27 23.09 -10.24 -3.66
C PHE A 27 23.19 -9.14 -2.60
N LEU A 28 23.53 -7.90 -2.99
CA LEU A 28 23.72 -6.79 -2.04
C LEU A 28 22.42 -6.32 -1.41
N SER A 29 21.32 -6.28 -2.16
CA SER A 29 20.04 -5.74 -1.66
C SER A 29 19.20 -6.76 -0.90
N PHE A 30 19.37 -8.06 -1.16
CA PHE A 30 18.54 -9.11 -0.56
C PHE A 30 19.36 -10.14 0.22
N LEU A 31 20.29 -10.86 -0.44
CA LEU A 31 21.00 -11.95 0.20
C LEU A 31 21.88 -11.50 1.36
N PHE A 32 22.60 -10.40 1.21
CA PHE A 32 23.49 -9.89 2.25
C PHE A 32 22.71 -9.47 3.51
N PRO A 33 21.67 -8.62 3.47
CA PRO A 33 20.88 -8.29 4.66
C PRO A 33 20.20 -9.51 5.30
N VAL A 34 19.65 -10.41 4.49
CA VAL A 34 18.99 -11.63 5.02
C VAL A 34 20.00 -12.53 5.71
N SER A 35 21.18 -12.77 5.13
CA SER A 35 22.25 -13.56 5.77
C SER A 35 22.72 -12.95 7.08
N GLN A 36 22.82 -11.62 7.16
CA GLN A 36 23.16 -10.90 8.37
C GLN A 36 22.09 -11.09 9.46
N MET A 37 20.80 -11.00 9.12
CA MET A 37 19.71 -11.26 10.06
C MET A 37 19.72 -12.70 10.58
N ILE A 38 19.94 -13.68 9.70
CA ILE A 38 20.07 -15.10 10.08
C ILE A 38 21.26 -15.28 11.03
N TYR A 39 22.40 -14.70 10.69
CA TYR A 39 23.60 -14.75 11.53
C TYR A 39 23.32 -14.21 12.95
N TRP A 40 22.66 -13.08 13.08
CA TRP A 40 22.30 -12.50 14.38
C TRP A 40 21.32 -13.38 15.15
N THR A 41 20.33 -13.95 14.47
CA THR A 41 19.35 -14.83 15.11
C THR A 41 20.00 -16.09 15.71
N ILE A 42 20.97 -16.67 15.00
CA ILE A 42 21.68 -17.88 15.47
C ILE A 42 22.66 -17.57 16.61
N ASN A 43 23.40 -16.47 16.49
CA ASN A 43 24.48 -16.18 17.46
C ASN A 43 24.00 -15.43 18.71
N PHE A 44 22.83 -14.79 18.65
CA PHE A 44 22.29 -14.01 19.77
C PHE A 44 20.85 -14.43 20.14
N PRO A 45 20.59 -15.71 20.42
CA PRO A 45 19.25 -16.22 20.70
C PRO A 45 18.61 -15.61 21.95
N LYS A 46 19.41 -15.16 22.93
CA LYS A 46 18.92 -14.57 24.19
C LYS A 46 18.03 -13.34 23.97
N TYR A 47 18.28 -12.54 22.93
CA TYR A 47 17.47 -11.37 22.62
C TYR A 47 16.07 -11.70 22.09
N PHE A 48 15.85 -12.95 21.67
CA PHE A 48 14.58 -13.41 21.10
C PHE A 48 13.78 -14.31 22.06
N GLN A 49 14.38 -14.78 23.16
CA GLN A 49 13.74 -15.74 24.07
C GLN A 49 12.55 -15.15 24.83
N ASP A 50 12.64 -13.85 25.20
CA ASP A 50 11.58 -13.15 25.93
C ASP A 50 10.47 -12.59 25.00
N LEU A 51 10.68 -12.64 23.69
CA LEU A 51 9.70 -12.15 22.72
C LEU A 51 8.70 -13.26 22.37
N ASN A 52 7.41 -12.97 22.57
CA ASN A 52 6.36 -13.85 22.08
C ASN A 52 6.23 -13.70 20.55
N ILE A 53 7.23 -14.24 19.83
CA ILE A 53 7.38 -14.11 18.37
C ILE A 53 6.11 -14.58 17.64
N VAL A 54 5.47 -15.64 18.13
CA VAL A 54 4.25 -16.19 17.51
C VAL A 54 3.12 -15.15 17.55
N ASN A 55 2.86 -14.56 18.70
CA ASN A 55 1.79 -13.56 18.85
C ASN A 55 2.11 -12.28 18.08
N ILE A 56 3.36 -11.85 18.06
CA ILE A 56 3.80 -10.68 17.26
C ILE A 56 3.54 -10.93 15.78
N ASN A 57 3.90 -12.11 15.26
CA ASN A 57 3.67 -12.47 13.86
C ASN A 57 2.18 -12.57 13.52
N ILE A 58 1.37 -13.20 14.38
CA ILE A 58 -0.09 -13.31 14.16
C ILE A 58 -0.72 -11.91 14.13
N ASN A 59 -0.40 -11.05 15.08
CA ASN A 59 -0.92 -9.68 15.13
C ASN A 59 -0.50 -8.87 13.90
N THR A 60 0.76 -9.02 13.45
CA THR A 60 1.26 -8.36 12.25
C THR A 60 0.54 -8.85 10.99
N LEU A 61 0.35 -10.16 10.84
CA LEU A 61 -0.38 -10.74 9.72
C LEU A 61 -1.84 -10.28 9.69
N LEU A 62 -2.50 -10.29 10.84
CA LEU A 62 -3.88 -9.82 10.98
C LEU A 62 -4.00 -8.35 10.57
N LEU A 63 -3.10 -7.50 11.05
CA LEU A 63 -3.06 -6.09 10.69
C LEU A 63 -2.85 -5.89 9.18
N VAL A 64 -1.90 -6.62 8.58
CA VAL A 64 -1.61 -6.53 7.14
C VAL A 64 -2.80 -6.97 6.31
N VAL A 65 -3.47 -8.07 6.68
CA VAL A 65 -4.66 -8.58 5.98
C VAL A 65 -5.81 -7.58 6.07
N LEU A 66 -6.11 -7.06 7.26
CA LEU A 66 -7.18 -6.08 7.45
C LEU A 66 -6.91 -4.78 6.68
N ALA A 67 -5.68 -4.26 6.74
CA ALA A 67 -5.30 -3.06 6.03
C ALA A 67 -5.36 -3.27 4.51
N SER A 68 -4.83 -4.37 3.98
CA SER A 68 -4.81 -4.64 2.55
C SER A 68 -6.23 -4.81 1.97
N ILE A 69 -7.10 -5.55 2.65
CA ILE A 69 -8.50 -5.72 2.23
C ILE A 69 -9.20 -4.36 2.18
N SER A 70 -9.07 -3.56 3.24
CA SER A 70 -9.69 -2.23 3.32
C SER A 70 -9.21 -1.32 2.18
N ILE A 71 -7.89 -1.28 1.93
CA ILE A 71 -7.27 -0.46 0.87
C ILE A 71 -7.75 -0.92 -0.51
N VAL A 72 -7.80 -2.22 -0.77
CA VAL A 72 -8.24 -2.77 -2.07
C VAL A 72 -9.72 -2.46 -2.32
N ILE A 73 -10.59 -2.68 -1.33
CA ILE A 73 -12.02 -2.41 -1.47
C ILE A 73 -12.26 -0.93 -1.80
N ILE A 74 -11.66 -0.02 -1.04
CA ILE A 74 -11.84 1.42 -1.25
C ILE A 74 -11.24 1.85 -2.60
N SER A 75 -10.08 1.30 -2.98
CA SER A 75 -9.47 1.56 -4.28
C SER A 75 -10.33 1.07 -5.44
N LEU A 76 -10.99 -0.08 -5.33
CA LEU A 76 -11.94 -0.59 -6.32
C LEU A 76 -13.15 0.35 -6.47
N LEU A 77 -13.76 0.75 -5.35
CA LEU A 77 -14.91 1.64 -5.35
C LEU A 77 -14.59 3.00 -5.99
N ILE A 78 -13.46 3.59 -5.65
CA ILE A 78 -13.02 4.89 -6.19
C ILE A 78 -12.69 4.78 -7.68
N ASN A 79 -11.97 3.73 -8.12
CA ASN A 79 -11.68 3.53 -9.54
C ASN A 79 -12.94 3.30 -10.36
N TYR A 80 -13.89 2.51 -9.83
CA TYR A 80 -15.19 2.29 -10.47
C TYR A 80 -15.98 3.60 -10.58
N GLY A 81 -16.08 4.35 -9.48
CA GLY A 81 -16.74 5.66 -9.48
C GLY A 81 -16.09 6.66 -10.44
N SER A 82 -14.76 6.70 -10.52
CA SER A 82 -14.02 7.52 -11.48
C SER A 82 -14.34 7.16 -12.94
N ARG A 83 -14.48 5.86 -13.23
CA ARG A 83 -14.79 5.37 -14.58
C ARG A 83 -16.18 5.83 -15.05
N ILE A 84 -17.17 5.80 -14.14
CA ILE A 84 -18.54 6.15 -14.47
C ILE A 84 -18.78 7.66 -14.48
N SER A 85 -18.30 8.35 -13.47
CA SER A 85 -18.66 9.76 -13.19
C SER A 85 -17.97 10.77 -14.10
N LYS A 86 -16.79 10.47 -14.69
CA LYS A 86 -15.94 11.40 -15.44
C LYS A 86 -15.75 12.78 -14.74
N SER A 87 -15.94 12.84 -13.42
CA SER A 87 -15.88 14.05 -12.62
C SER A 87 -14.45 14.56 -12.48
N LYS A 88 -14.21 15.85 -12.77
CA LYS A 88 -12.91 16.51 -12.58
C LYS A 88 -12.53 16.55 -11.09
N ILE A 89 -13.50 16.78 -10.20
CA ILE A 89 -13.28 16.83 -8.74
C ILE A 89 -12.77 15.48 -8.24
N LEU A 90 -13.40 14.38 -8.68
CA LEU A 90 -12.98 13.04 -8.28
C LEU A 90 -11.55 12.75 -8.73
N ASN A 91 -11.17 13.16 -9.94
CA ASN A 91 -9.81 13.02 -10.44
C ASN A 91 -8.80 13.85 -9.64
N TYR A 92 -9.14 15.05 -9.20
CA TYR A 92 -8.29 15.86 -8.34
C TYR A 92 -8.09 15.20 -6.97
N LEU A 93 -9.16 14.75 -6.33
CA LEU A 93 -9.11 14.07 -5.03
C LEU A 93 -8.29 12.77 -5.10
N THR A 94 -8.46 11.99 -6.15
CA THR A 94 -7.70 10.74 -6.32
C THR A 94 -6.22 11.01 -6.56
N ASN A 95 -5.86 12.00 -7.38
CA ASN A 95 -4.47 12.37 -7.61
C ASN A 95 -3.79 12.87 -6.33
N PHE A 96 -4.52 13.63 -5.50
CA PHE A 96 -4.03 14.08 -4.21
C PHE A 96 -3.81 12.89 -3.24
N SER A 97 -4.79 11.98 -3.15
CA SER A 97 -4.69 10.80 -2.29
C SER A 97 -3.54 9.85 -2.68
N VAL A 98 -3.25 9.77 -3.98
CA VAL A 98 -2.13 8.96 -4.52
C VAL A 98 -0.77 9.53 -4.12
N SER A 99 -0.64 10.83 -3.82
CA SER A 99 0.62 11.47 -3.42
C SER A 99 1.13 11.00 -2.04
N GLY A 100 0.28 10.40 -1.21
CA GLY A 100 0.65 9.92 0.12
C GLY A 100 1.80 8.90 0.14
N TYR A 101 2.01 8.16 -0.94
CA TYR A 101 3.14 7.23 -1.07
C TYR A 101 4.51 7.92 -1.11
N ALA A 102 4.57 9.15 -1.61
CA ALA A 102 5.81 9.93 -1.69
C ALA A 102 6.31 10.40 -0.32
N ILE A 103 5.45 10.39 0.71
CA ILE A 103 5.81 10.85 2.05
C ILE A 103 6.65 9.75 2.75
N PRO A 104 7.85 10.09 3.27
CA PRO A 104 8.64 9.16 4.07
C PRO A 104 7.85 8.65 5.29
N GLY A 105 7.93 7.33 5.57
CA GLY A 105 7.12 6.71 6.63
C GLY A 105 7.28 7.32 8.00
N VAL A 106 8.49 7.77 8.35
CA VAL A 106 8.78 8.42 9.62
C VAL A 106 8.04 9.77 9.74
N ILE A 107 8.04 10.56 8.67
CA ILE A 107 7.32 11.84 8.62
C ILE A 107 5.81 11.60 8.75
N LEU A 108 5.30 10.59 8.04
CA LEU A 108 3.90 10.21 8.13
C LEU A 108 3.52 9.79 9.55
N ALA A 109 4.35 8.98 10.22
CA ALA A 109 4.10 8.53 11.59
C ALA A 109 4.03 9.72 12.57
N VAL A 110 4.98 10.66 12.49
CA VAL A 110 4.99 11.86 13.33
C VAL A 110 3.76 12.71 13.05
N ALA A 111 3.40 12.93 11.77
CA ALA A 111 2.23 13.69 11.38
C ALA A 111 0.93 13.06 11.93
N PHE A 112 0.80 11.73 11.87
CA PHE A 112 -0.36 11.02 12.43
C PHE A 112 -0.45 11.17 13.95
N ILE A 113 0.65 10.97 14.68
CA ILE A 113 0.67 11.11 16.13
C ILE A 113 0.27 12.55 16.53
N THR A 114 0.87 13.55 15.87
CA THR A 114 0.58 14.95 16.16
C THR A 114 -0.87 15.31 15.83
N PHE A 115 -1.35 14.89 14.65
CA PHE A 115 -2.74 15.15 14.23
C PHE A 115 -3.75 14.55 15.20
N PHE A 116 -3.60 13.26 15.54
CA PHE A 116 -4.54 12.60 16.46
C PHE A 116 -4.41 13.06 17.91
N SER A 117 -3.22 13.51 18.34
CA SER A 117 -3.07 14.15 19.64
C SER A 117 -3.88 15.44 19.71
N ASN A 118 -3.69 16.33 18.73
CA ASN A 118 -4.42 17.62 18.68
C ASN A 118 -5.93 17.40 18.52
N LEU A 119 -6.33 16.42 17.70
CA LEU A 119 -7.74 16.07 17.53
C LEU A 119 -8.36 15.57 18.85
N SER A 120 -7.62 14.75 19.59
CA SER A 120 -8.06 14.27 20.90
C SER A 120 -8.19 15.40 21.93
N ASP A 121 -7.24 16.32 21.93
CA ASP A 121 -7.27 17.48 22.83
C ASP A 121 -8.48 18.38 22.50
N PHE A 122 -8.76 18.60 21.21
CA PHE A 122 -9.97 19.30 20.75
C PHE A 122 -11.26 18.59 21.24
N PHE A 123 -11.39 17.28 21.05
CA PHE A 123 -12.57 16.55 21.51
C PHE A 123 -12.72 16.52 23.03
N SER A 124 -11.62 16.49 23.77
CA SER A 124 -11.66 16.53 25.23
C SER A 124 -12.12 17.89 25.78
N GLU A 125 -11.72 18.97 25.10
CA GLU A 125 -12.03 20.33 25.51
C GLU A 125 -13.48 20.71 25.16
N TYR A 126 -13.94 20.40 23.95
CA TYR A 126 -15.25 20.84 23.46
C TYR A 126 -16.39 19.85 23.69
N LEU A 127 -16.12 18.55 23.74
CA LEU A 127 -17.15 17.53 23.85
C LEU A 127 -17.12 16.75 25.19
N ASN A 128 -16.25 17.13 26.13
CA ASN A 128 -16.05 16.43 27.41
C ASN A 128 -15.84 14.90 27.27
N LEU A 129 -15.39 14.45 26.10
CA LEU A 129 -15.12 13.04 25.85
C LEU A 129 -13.73 12.69 26.39
N ARG A 130 -13.72 12.11 27.61
CA ARG A 130 -12.46 11.62 28.19
C ARG A 130 -11.88 10.49 27.33
N SER A 131 -10.59 10.67 26.93
CA SER A 131 -9.75 9.57 26.42
C SER A 131 -9.96 9.13 24.97
N THR A 132 -10.11 10.07 24.04
CA THR A 132 -10.04 9.76 22.60
C THR A 132 -8.61 9.47 22.10
N LYS A 133 -7.57 9.81 22.88
CA LYS A 133 -6.15 9.54 22.53
C LYS A 133 -5.89 8.06 22.29
N SER A 134 -6.43 7.18 23.11
CA SER A 134 -6.23 5.73 23.02
C SER A 134 -6.96 5.08 21.82
N ILE A 135 -7.94 5.75 21.22
CA ILE A 135 -8.68 5.21 20.08
C ILE A 135 -7.83 5.20 18.81
N PHE A 136 -6.98 6.21 18.63
CA PHE A 136 -6.18 6.38 17.42
C PHE A 136 -4.69 6.16 17.66
N ILE A 137 -4.15 6.68 18.77
CA ILE A 137 -2.72 6.58 19.06
C ILE A 137 -2.43 5.24 19.71
N GLY A 138 -1.57 4.42 19.06
CA GLY A 138 -1.21 3.08 19.52
C GLY A 138 -2.29 2.01 19.29
N SER A 139 -3.36 2.33 18.55
CA SER A 139 -4.41 1.38 18.21
C SER A 139 -4.22 0.74 16.82
N ILE A 140 -4.84 -0.41 16.61
CA ILE A 140 -4.91 -1.08 15.30
C ILE A 140 -5.56 -0.15 14.27
N LEU A 141 -6.58 0.60 14.65
CA LEU A 141 -7.30 1.52 13.76
C LEU A 141 -6.39 2.65 13.27
N GLY A 142 -5.60 3.25 14.16
CA GLY A 142 -4.62 4.28 13.79
C GLY A 142 -3.56 3.76 12.82
N LEU A 143 -3.07 2.53 13.03
CA LEU A 143 -2.13 1.86 12.13
C LEU A 143 -2.76 1.56 10.75
N ILE A 144 -4.00 1.08 10.71
CA ILE A 144 -4.72 0.84 9.45
C ILE A 144 -4.89 2.14 8.66
N LEU A 145 -5.25 3.26 9.32
CA LEU A 145 -5.35 4.56 8.67
C LEU A 145 -4.00 5.06 8.13
N ALA A 146 -2.92 4.88 8.88
CA ALA A 146 -1.57 5.23 8.41
C ALA A 146 -1.15 4.38 7.20
N TYR A 147 -1.43 3.09 7.22
CA TYR A 147 -1.19 2.20 6.07
C TYR A 147 -2.08 2.55 4.89
N PHE A 148 -3.32 2.94 5.13
CA PHE A 148 -4.22 3.41 4.08
C PHE A 148 -3.62 4.60 3.33
N VAL A 149 -3.23 5.65 4.04
CA VAL A 149 -2.63 6.84 3.41
C VAL A 149 -1.36 6.48 2.64
N ARG A 150 -0.51 5.61 3.20
CA ARG A 150 0.76 5.23 2.60
C ARG A 150 0.62 4.33 1.38
N PHE A 151 -0.24 3.30 1.45
CA PHE A 151 -0.30 2.23 0.45
C PHE A 151 -1.48 2.33 -0.51
N PHE A 152 -2.38 3.28 -0.29
CA PHE A 152 -3.52 3.53 -1.18
C PHE A 152 -3.10 3.71 -2.63
N SER A 153 -2.03 4.46 -2.87
CA SER A 153 -1.47 4.71 -4.19
C SER A 153 -1.12 3.43 -4.97
N LEU A 154 -0.52 2.44 -4.28
CA LEU A 154 -0.13 1.18 -4.91
C LEU A 154 -1.36 0.41 -5.40
N SER A 155 -2.37 0.28 -4.53
CA SER A 155 -3.62 -0.39 -4.87
C SER A 155 -4.38 0.36 -5.96
N PHE A 156 -4.54 1.68 -5.80
CA PHE A 156 -5.27 2.53 -6.73
C PHE A 156 -4.69 2.47 -8.15
N ASN A 157 -3.38 2.66 -8.29
CA ASN A 157 -2.71 2.64 -9.59
C ASN A 157 -2.71 1.24 -10.23
N GLY A 158 -2.56 0.18 -9.43
CA GLY A 158 -2.66 -1.20 -9.90
C GLY A 158 -4.04 -1.52 -10.47
N ILE A 159 -5.10 -1.14 -9.76
CA ILE A 159 -6.49 -1.34 -10.19
C ILE A 159 -6.81 -0.45 -11.39
N LYS A 160 -6.40 0.83 -11.37
CA LYS A 160 -6.60 1.77 -12.48
C LYS A 160 -6.01 1.22 -13.78
N SER A 161 -4.77 0.74 -13.75
CA SER A 161 -4.11 0.15 -14.92
C SER A 161 -4.82 -1.10 -15.44
N SER A 162 -5.51 -1.83 -14.58
CA SER A 162 -6.35 -2.98 -14.96
C SER A 162 -7.66 -2.53 -15.61
N TYR A 163 -8.30 -1.51 -15.07
CA TYR A 163 -9.52 -0.91 -15.67
C TYR A 163 -9.26 -0.27 -17.04
N GLU A 164 -8.08 0.34 -17.24
CA GLU A 164 -7.70 0.93 -18.53
C GLU A 164 -7.55 -0.10 -19.66
N LYS A 165 -7.33 -1.37 -19.33
CA LYS A 165 -7.28 -2.49 -20.28
C LYS A 165 -8.68 -2.94 -20.72
N ILE A 166 -9.71 -2.65 -19.95
CA ILE A 166 -11.11 -3.01 -20.26
C ILE A 166 -11.66 -1.96 -21.22
N ASN A 167 -12.02 -2.41 -22.43
CA ASN A 167 -12.55 -1.52 -23.46
C ASN A 167 -13.90 -0.93 -23.02
N ASN A 168 -14.11 0.36 -23.28
CA ASN A 168 -15.39 1.03 -23.00
C ASN A 168 -16.57 0.43 -23.78
N SER A 169 -16.31 -0.23 -24.91
CA SER A 169 -17.34 -0.92 -25.68
C SER A 169 -18.08 -2.03 -24.91
N ILE A 170 -17.44 -2.59 -23.85
CA ILE A 170 -18.09 -3.58 -22.98
C ILE A 170 -19.21 -2.90 -22.16
N ASP A 171 -18.93 -1.73 -21.60
CA ASP A 171 -19.89 -0.95 -20.83
C ASP A 171 -21.03 -0.46 -21.75
N GLU A 172 -20.69 0.00 -22.96
CA GLU A 172 -21.65 0.44 -23.97
C GLU A 172 -22.58 -0.70 -24.42
N SER A 173 -22.04 -1.89 -24.61
CA SER A 173 -22.83 -3.09 -24.94
C SER A 173 -23.79 -3.47 -23.82
N ALA A 174 -23.37 -3.37 -22.56
CA ALA A 174 -24.26 -3.60 -21.43
C ALA A 174 -25.43 -2.59 -21.38
N TYR A 175 -25.18 -1.31 -21.69
CA TYR A 175 -26.22 -0.30 -21.76
C TYR A 175 -27.23 -0.59 -22.91
N LEU A 176 -26.75 -1.04 -24.06
CA LEU A 176 -27.62 -1.43 -25.17
C LEU A 176 -28.52 -2.62 -24.83
N LEU A 177 -28.08 -3.50 -23.92
CA LEU A 177 -28.86 -4.61 -23.40
C LEU A 177 -29.83 -4.22 -22.27
N GLY A 178 -29.93 -2.91 -21.94
CA GLY A 178 -30.86 -2.40 -20.93
C GLY A 178 -30.34 -2.39 -19.49
N TYR A 179 -29.04 -2.68 -19.24
CA TYR A 179 -28.46 -2.55 -17.91
C TYR A 179 -28.24 -1.08 -17.58
N SER A 180 -28.70 -0.64 -16.40
CA SER A 180 -28.47 0.73 -15.91
C SER A 180 -27.07 0.90 -15.37
N LYS A 181 -26.60 2.17 -15.31
CA LYS A 181 -25.45 2.53 -14.49
C LYS A 181 -25.86 2.39 -13.02
N VAL A 182 -25.43 1.34 -12.38
CA VAL A 182 -25.64 1.17 -10.94
C VAL A 182 -24.64 2.03 -10.21
#